data_ed63d637477e5d44aab9294a95ec7d64
#
_entry.id   ed63d637477e5d44aab9294a95ec7d64
#
_cell.length_a   1.000
_cell.length_b   1.000
_cell.length_c   1.000
_cell.angle_alpha   90.00
_cell.angle_beta   90.00
_cell.angle_gamma   90.00
#
_symmetry.space_group_name_H-M   'P 1'
#
loop_
_entity.id
_entity.type
_entity.pdbx_description
1 polymer ?
#
loop_
_entity_poly.entity_id
_entity_poly.type
_entity_poly.pdbx_seq_one_letter_code
_entity_poly.pdbx_strand_id
1 'polypeptide(L)'
;MAYDVVIIGSGPGGYVCAIKAAQLGLKTAVVEKNPTFGGTCLNIGCIPSKALLHASEMFAEAGHSFDALGVEIGAPKLNLGKMMAHKDATVTANVNGVAFLFKKNKIDSFRGTGKVVAAGKVSVTSDDGKVEEIETKNIVIATGSDVAGIPGVEVDFDEKVIVSSTGALSLDKVPGHLVVVGGGVIGLELGSVWARLGAKVTVVEFLDTILGGMDGEVSKQFQRLLSKQGFEFRLGAKVTGVAKAKKGATVTFEPVKGGAAETIEADAVLIATGRRAYSDALGLKETGVDVDERGRVKTDGHLRTNVPGIYAIGDVIAGPMLAHKAEDEGVAVAETIAGQAGHVNYDVIPSVVYTTPEIASIGKTEEELKKAGVDYKAGKFPFSANGRARAMLHTDGFVKILADKASDRVLGVHIVGFGAGEMIHEAAVLMEFGGSSEDLARTCHAHPTMSEAVKEAALATFFKPIHI
;
A
#
# COMPACT_ATOMS: atom_id res chain seq x y z
N MET A 1 -22.00 27.56 15.07
CA MET A 1 -20.64 27.88 15.60
C MET A 1 -19.64 27.26 14.64
N ALA A 2 -18.73 28.04 14.09
CA ALA A 2 -17.71 27.56 13.15
C ALA A 2 -16.81 26.51 13.79
N TYR A 3 -16.34 25.55 12.98
CA TYR A 3 -15.30 24.59 13.37
C TYR A 3 -13.91 25.23 13.29
N ASP A 4 -12.94 24.68 14.02
CA ASP A 4 -11.54 25.07 13.83
C ASP A 4 -10.96 24.35 12.61
N VAL A 5 -11.41 23.11 12.35
CA VAL A 5 -11.03 22.33 11.17
C VAL A 5 -12.16 21.41 10.70
N VAL A 6 -12.36 21.36 9.38
CA VAL A 6 -13.22 20.39 8.68
C VAL A 6 -12.34 19.56 7.74
N ILE A 7 -12.40 18.24 7.89
CA ILE A 7 -11.67 17.29 7.07
C ILE A 7 -12.64 16.65 6.06
N ILE A 8 -12.30 16.67 4.77
CA ILE A 8 -13.07 16.04 3.70
C ILE A 8 -12.45 14.68 3.38
N GLY A 9 -13.12 13.60 3.77
CA GLY A 9 -12.68 12.22 3.67
C GLY A 9 -12.22 11.64 5.00
N SER A 10 -12.63 10.42 5.30
CA SER A 10 -12.32 9.69 6.53
C SER A 10 -11.38 8.50 6.32
N GLY A 11 -10.59 8.51 5.23
CA GLY A 11 -9.50 7.55 5.03
C GLY A 11 -8.40 7.70 6.12
N PRO A 12 -7.32 6.90 6.07
CA PRO A 12 -6.26 6.92 7.10
C PRO A 12 -5.77 8.32 7.45
N GLY A 13 -5.38 9.13 6.47
CA GLY A 13 -4.98 10.52 6.75
C GLY A 13 -6.10 11.36 7.39
N GLY A 14 -7.33 11.21 6.90
CA GLY A 14 -8.47 12.00 7.38
C GLY A 14 -8.89 11.67 8.81
N TYR A 15 -9.04 10.38 9.16
CA TYR A 15 -9.47 10.03 10.51
C TYR A 15 -8.35 10.27 11.54
N VAL A 16 -7.09 10.04 11.19
CA VAL A 16 -5.95 10.34 12.08
C VAL A 16 -5.82 11.84 12.30
N CYS A 17 -5.89 12.63 11.23
CA CYS A 17 -5.90 14.11 11.33
C CYS A 17 -7.02 14.60 12.24
N ALA A 18 -8.24 14.08 12.08
CA ALA A 18 -9.39 14.47 12.89
C ALA A 18 -9.21 14.15 14.38
N ILE A 19 -8.72 12.94 14.68
CA ILE A 19 -8.48 12.52 16.07
C ILE A 19 -7.38 13.37 16.70
N LYS A 20 -6.25 13.57 16.00
CA LYS A 20 -5.13 14.38 16.50
C LYS A 20 -5.57 15.83 16.71
N ALA A 21 -6.28 16.44 15.76
CA ALA A 21 -6.81 17.81 15.89
C ALA A 21 -7.73 17.95 17.12
N ALA A 22 -8.66 17.01 17.32
CA ALA A 22 -9.53 17.01 18.50
C ALA A 22 -8.75 16.83 19.82
N GLN A 23 -7.72 15.98 19.83
CA GLN A 23 -6.82 15.80 20.99
C GLN A 23 -6.01 17.05 21.32
N LEU A 24 -5.72 17.88 20.31
CA LEU A 24 -5.08 19.20 20.47
C LEU A 24 -6.07 20.31 20.87
N GLY A 25 -7.33 19.97 21.11
CA GLY A 25 -8.38 20.90 21.58
C GLY A 25 -9.10 21.65 20.46
N LEU A 26 -8.87 21.30 19.20
CA LEU A 26 -9.57 21.92 18.06
C LEU A 26 -10.99 21.35 17.91
N LYS A 27 -11.97 22.21 17.68
CA LYS A 27 -13.33 21.80 17.32
C LYS A 27 -13.33 21.24 15.90
N THR A 28 -13.50 19.92 15.78
CA THR A 28 -13.24 19.15 14.57
C THR A 28 -14.50 18.52 14.01
N ALA A 29 -14.63 18.55 12.67
CA ALA A 29 -15.65 17.78 11.95
C ALA A 29 -15.04 17.03 10.77
N VAL A 30 -15.67 15.91 10.38
CA VAL A 30 -15.31 15.08 9.22
C VAL A 30 -16.50 14.96 8.29
N VAL A 31 -16.27 15.13 7.00
CA VAL A 31 -17.26 14.87 5.93
C VAL A 31 -16.89 13.56 5.24
N GLU A 32 -17.82 12.58 5.19
CA GLU A 32 -17.60 11.30 4.55
C GLU A 32 -18.77 10.93 3.62
N LYS A 33 -18.46 10.62 2.37
CA LYS A 33 -19.47 10.23 1.37
C LYS A 33 -19.96 8.79 1.50
N ASN A 34 -19.10 7.88 2.01
CA ASN A 34 -19.43 6.46 2.15
C ASN A 34 -20.17 6.17 3.46
N PRO A 35 -20.97 5.09 3.55
CA PRO A 35 -21.72 4.75 4.77
C PRO A 35 -20.85 4.46 5.98
N THR A 36 -19.59 4.20 5.77
CA THR A 36 -18.62 3.78 6.79
C THR A 36 -17.37 4.62 6.74
N PHE A 37 -16.71 4.81 7.89
CA PHE A 37 -15.44 5.50 7.99
C PHE A 37 -14.26 4.60 7.59
N GLY A 38 -13.05 5.20 7.48
CA GLY A 38 -11.82 4.48 7.22
C GLY A 38 -11.40 4.43 5.74
N GLY A 39 -12.23 5.00 4.84
CA GLY A 39 -11.91 5.14 3.42
C GLY A 39 -11.59 3.82 2.72
N THR A 40 -10.83 3.90 1.64
CA THR A 40 -10.41 2.73 0.84
C THR A 40 -9.65 1.71 1.68
N CYS A 41 -8.71 2.14 2.50
CA CYS A 41 -7.83 1.25 3.26
C CYS A 41 -8.60 0.25 4.13
N LEU A 42 -9.52 0.71 4.96
CA LEU A 42 -10.25 -0.14 5.91
C LEU A 42 -11.34 -0.96 5.23
N ASN A 43 -12.00 -0.42 4.20
CA ASN A 43 -13.21 -1.01 3.62
C ASN A 43 -12.93 -1.93 2.42
N ILE A 44 -12.07 -1.50 1.50
CA ILE A 44 -11.86 -2.14 0.19
C ILE A 44 -10.37 -2.15 -0.23
N GLY A 45 -9.44 -2.06 0.71
CA GLY A 45 -8.00 -1.98 0.45
C GLY A 45 -7.17 -2.81 1.41
N CYS A 46 -6.37 -2.13 2.25
CA CYS A 46 -5.35 -2.74 3.10
C CYS A 46 -5.91 -3.84 4.02
N ILE A 47 -6.96 -3.53 4.79
CA ILE A 47 -7.46 -4.46 5.81
C ILE A 47 -8.09 -5.72 5.18
N PRO A 48 -9.04 -5.64 4.25
CA PRO A 48 -9.57 -6.85 3.64
C PRO A 48 -8.53 -7.66 2.86
N SER A 49 -7.55 -7.00 2.21
CA SER A 49 -6.49 -7.73 1.50
C SER A 49 -5.58 -8.49 2.47
N LYS A 50 -5.18 -7.88 3.60
CA LYS A 50 -4.34 -8.55 4.62
C LYS A 50 -5.07 -9.69 5.31
N ALA A 51 -6.37 -9.55 5.56
CA ALA A 51 -7.19 -10.65 6.06
C ALA A 51 -7.21 -11.86 5.10
N LEU A 52 -7.36 -11.61 3.79
CA LEU A 52 -7.33 -12.67 2.79
C LEU A 52 -5.92 -13.23 2.55
N LEU A 53 -4.88 -12.38 2.56
CA LEU A 53 -3.48 -12.82 2.43
C LEU A 53 -3.12 -13.77 3.55
N HIS A 54 -3.41 -13.40 4.81
CA HIS A 54 -3.14 -14.27 5.95
C HIS A 54 -3.94 -15.59 5.90
N ALA A 55 -5.25 -15.52 5.64
CA ALA A 55 -6.09 -16.71 5.58
C ALA A 55 -5.69 -17.67 4.44
N SER A 56 -5.34 -17.13 3.26
CA SER A 56 -4.88 -17.93 2.12
C SER A 56 -3.49 -18.53 2.36
N GLU A 57 -2.62 -17.82 3.09
CA GLU A 57 -1.31 -18.34 3.51
C GLU A 57 -1.45 -19.55 4.44
N MET A 58 -2.28 -19.43 5.48
CA MET A 58 -2.56 -20.55 6.39
C MET A 58 -3.11 -21.76 5.64
N PHE A 59 -3.98 -21.55 4.64
CA PHE A 59 -4.50 -22.61 3.80
C PHE A 59 -3.40 -23.31 2.97
N ALA A 60 -2.50 -22.53 2.38
CA ALA A 60 -1.38 -23.06 1.59
C ALA A 60 -0.35 -23.79 2.47
N GLU A 61 0.02 -23.21 3.62
CA GLU A 61 0.94 -23.84 4.57
C GLU A 61 0.40 -25.17 5.10
N ALA A 62 -0.88 -25.24 5.43
CA ALA A 62 -1.53 -26.47 5.85
C ALA A 62 -1.44 -27.58 4.78
N GLY A 63 -1.39 -27.19 3.50
CA GLY A 63 -1.24 -28.14 2.38
C GLY A 63 0.18 -28.58 2.07
N HIS A 64 1.20 -27.82 2.50
CA HIS A 64 2.58 -28.05 2.04
C HIS A 64 3.64 -28.13 3.15
N SER A 65 3.50 -27.33 4.21
CA SER A 65 4.58 -27.17 5.19
C SER A 65 4.39 -27.99 6.47
N PHE A 66 3.17 -28.34 6.83
CA PHE A 66 2.85 -29.00 8.10
C PHE A 66 3.46 -30.39 8.20
N ASP A 67 3.46 -31.17 7.13
CA ASP A 67 4.07 -32.50 7.09
C ASP A 67 5.57 -32.44 7.41
N ALA A 68 6.28 -31.47 6.83
CA ALA A 68 7.71 -31.24 7.09
C ALA A 68 8.00 -30.82 8.55
N LEU A 69 7.00 -30.24 9.24
CA LEU A 69 7.07 -29.87 10.66
C LEU A 69 6.63 -31.03 11.58
N GLY A 70 6.25 -32.17 11.03
CA GLY A 70 5.74 -33.33 11.79
C GLY A 70 4.29 -33.16 12.25
N VAL A 71 3.51 -32.28 11.61
CA VAL A 71 2.09 -32.07 11.90
C VAL A 71 1.25 -32.75 10.82
N GLU A 72 0.78 -33.94 11.09
CA GLU A 72 -0.06 -34.70 10.16
C GLU A 72 -1.51 -34.24 10.24
N ILE A 73 -1.98 -33.67 9.11
CA ILE A 73 -3.38 -33.29 8.91
C ILE A 73 -3.88 -33.88 7.58
N GLY A 74 -5.19 -34.12 7.48
CA GLY A 74 -5.77 -34.44 6.17
C GLY A 74 -5.66 -33.26 5.19
N ALA A 75 -5.87 -33.52 3.90
CA ALA A 75 -5.84 -32.45 2.90
C ALA A 75 -6.79 -31.29 3.29
N PRO A 76 -6.30 -30.06 3.39
CA PRO A 76 -7.13 -28.93 3.79
C PRO A 76 -8.24 -28.68 2.74
N LYS A 77 -9.43 -28.36 3.23
CA LYS A 77 -10.59 -28.03 2.37
C LYS A 77 -10.93 -26.56 2.51
N LEU A 78 -10.93 -25.85 1.40
CA LEU A 78 -11.32 -24.44 1.36
C LEU A 78 -12.82 -24.31 1.64
N ASN A 79 -13.17 -23.44 2.58
CA ASN A 79 -14.52 -22.89 2.73
C ASN A 79 -14.45 -21.39 2.44
N LEU A 80 -14.57 -21.02 1.16
CA LEU A 80 -14.45 -19.63 0.72
C LEU A 80 -15.47 -18.72 1.42
N GLY A 81 -16.70 -19.17 1.64
CA GLY A 81 -17.73 -18.37 2.33
C GLY A 81 -17.31 -18.00 3.77
N LYS A 82 -16.69 -18.93 4.52
CA LYS A 82 -16.17 -18.63 5.87
C LYS A 82 -14.96 -17.69 5.81
N MET A 83 -14.08 -17.84 4.81
CA MET A 83 -12.91 -16.95 4.62
C MET A 83 -13.38 -15.53 4.32
N MET A 84 -14.36 -15.36 3.44
CA MET A 84 -14.96 -14.06 3.15
C MET A 84 -15.67 -13.46 4.37
N ALA A 85 -16.41 -14.25 5.13
CA ALA A 85 -17.05 -13.79 6.37
C ALA A 85 -16.03 -13.33 7.41
N HIS A 86 -14.87 -14.00 7.53
CA HIS A 86 -13.77 -13.55 8.38
C HIS A 86 -13.22 -12.19 7.93
N LYS A 87 -12.98 -12.01 6.62
CA LYS A 87 -12.57 -10.73 6.04
C LYS A 87 -13.58 -9.63 6.38
N ASP A 88 -14.88 -9.88 6.16
CA ASP A 88 -15.93 -8.89 6.40
C ASP A 88 -16.08 -8.53 7.90
N ALA A 89 -15.93 -9.50 8.79
CA ALA A 89 -15.91 -9.27 10.24
C ALA A 89 -14.69 -8.41 10.64
N THR A 90 -13.53 -8.65 10.04
CA THR A 90 -12.32 -7.85 10.28
C THR A 90 -12.51 -6.40 9.82
N VAL A 91 -13.08 -6.18 8.64
CA VAL A 91 -13.44 -4.84 8.14
C VAL A 91 -14.40 -4.16 9.10
N THR A 92 -15.48 -4.84 9.48
CA THR A 92 -16.51 -4.29 10.38
C THR A 92 -15.93 -3.88 11.72
N ALA A 93 -15.04 -4.68 12.31
CA ALA A 93 -14.39 -4.37 13.58
C ALA A 93 -13.53 -3.08 13.47
N ASN A 94 -12.75 -2.93 12.40
CA ASN A 94 -11.91 -1.76 12.20
C ASN A 94 -12.74 -0.48 11.96
N VAL A 95 -13.76 -0.56 11.12
CA VAL A 95 -14.68 0.56 10.82
C VAL A 95 -15.39 1.04 12.09
N ASN A 96 -15.92 0.10 12.90
CA ASN A 96 -16.54 0.41 14.18
C ASN A 96 -15.55 1.03 15.17
N GLY A 97 -14.28 0.62 15.11
CA GLY A 97 -13.19 1.22 15.88
C GLY A 97 -13.02 2.71 15.57
N VAL A 98 -13.01 3.10 14.30
CA VAL A 98 -12.93 4.53 13.90
C VAL A 98 -14.16 5.30 14.38
N ALA A 99 -15.37 4.75 14.21
CA ALA A 99 -16.60 5.37 14.68
C ALA A 99 -16.58 5.60 16.22
N PHE A 100 -16.08 4.61 16.97
CA PHE A 100 -15.88 4.74 18.42
C PHE A 100 -14.87 5.85 18.76
N LEU A 101 -13.75 5.94 18.03
CA LEU A 101 -12.73 6.97 18.25
C LEU A 101 -13.27 8.38 17.95
N PHE A 102 -14.09 8.56 16.91
CA PHE A 102 -14.75 9.83 16.63
C PHE A 102 -15.67 10.24 17.79
N LYS A 103 -16.51 9.32 18.25
CA LYS A 103 -17.38 9.58 19.41
C LYS A 103 -16.59 9.92 20.68
N LYS A 104 -15.52 9.15 20.97
CA LYS A 104 -14.65 9.36 22.15
C LYS A 104 -14.00 10.74 22.14
N ASN A 105 -13.56 11.21 20.97
CA ASN A 105 -12.89 12.51 20.81
C ASN A 105 -13.86 13.65 20.47
N LYS A 106 -15.19 13.42 20.51
CA LYS A 106 -16.24 14.43 20.25
C LYS A 106 -16.10 15.09 18.87
N ILE A 107 -15.74 14.29 17.86
CA ILE A 107 -15.63 14.70 16.46
C ILE A 107 -17.01 14.61 15.83
N ASP A 108 -17.50 15.72 15.28
CA ASP A 108 -18.74 15.72 14.52
C ASP A 108 -18.54 15.11 13.15
N SER A 109 -19.51 14.37 12.63
CA SER A 109 -19.45 13.75 11.33
C SER A 109 -20.66 14.08 10.47
N PHE A 110 -20.40 14.45 9.22
CA PHE A 110 -21.41 14.80 8.22
C PHE A 110 -21.38 13.76 7.11
N ARG A 111 -22.52 13.13 6.87
CA ARG A 111 -22.69 12.15 5.81
C ARG A 111 -23.04 12.84 4.50
N GLY A 112 -22.21 12.68 3.47
CA GLY A 112 -22.45 13.22 2.14
C GLY A 112 -21.17 13.58 1.38
N THR A 113 -21.34 14.05 0.15
CA THR A 113 -20.23 14.50 -0.69
C THR A 113 -19.81 15.92 -0.29
N GLY A 114 -18.57 16.05 0.21
CA GLY A 114 -17.98 17.33 0.59
C GLY A 114 -17.41 18.07 -0.62
N LYS A 115 -17.63 19.40 -0.67
CA LYS A 115 -17.06 20.30 -1.67
C LYS A 115 -16.54 21.56 -0.98
N VAL A 116 -15.35 22.02 -1.34
CA VAL A 116 -14.81 23.31 -0.93
C VAL A 116 -15.53 24.38 -1.76
N VAL A 117 -16.25 25.30 -1.12
CA VAL A 117 -16.95 26.38 -1.81
C VAL A 117 -16.23 27.71 -1.70
N ALA A 118 -15.48 27.91 -0.62
CA ALA A 118 -14.59 29.05 -0.42
C ALA A 118 -13.58 28.73 0.68
N ALA A 119 -12.55 29.53 0.85
CA ALA A 119 -11.72 29.48 2.05
C ALA A 119 -12.64 29.68 3.28
N GLY A 120 -12.57 28.73 4.23
CA GLY A 120 -13.41 28.72 5.42
C GLY A 120 -14.84 28.18 5.24
N LYS A 121 -15.19 27.61 4.08
CA LYS A 121 -16.53 27.08 3.85
C LYS A 121 -16.53 25.77 3.06
N VAL A 122 -17.21 24.75 3.57
CA VAL A 122 -17.44 23.45 2.95
C VAL A 122 -18.95 23.24 2.76
N SER A 123 -19.38 22.77 1.59
CA SER A 123 -20.74 22.24 1.40
C SER A 123 -20.74 20.73 1.49
N VAL A 124 -21.80 20.18 2.07
CA VAL A 124 -22.04 18.74 2.14
C VAL A 124 -23.34 18.45 1.43
N THR A 125 -23.30 17.62 0.38
CA THR A 125 -24.50 17.15 -0.32
C THR A 125 -24.79 15.72 0.14
N SER A 126 -25.88 15.54 0.86
CA SER A 126 -26.36 14.23 1.33
C SER A 126 -26.94 13.39 0.18
N ASP A 127 -27.14 12.09 0.43
CA ASP A 127 -27.62 11.13 -0.59
C ASP A 127 -29.02 11.47 -1.13
N ASP A 128 -29.84 12.20 -0.35
CA ASP A 128 -31.15 12.74 -0.77
C ASP A 128 -31.07 14.07 -1.53
N GLY A 129 -29.86 14.55 -1.81
CA GLY A 129 -29.60 15.79 -2.56
C GLY A 129 -29.70 17.08 -1.73
N LYS A 130 -29.93 17.00 -0.43
CA LYS A 130 -29.95 18.16 0.46
C LYS A 130 -28.53 18.69 0.66
N VAL A 131 -28.37 20.01 0.55
CA VAL A 131 -27.09 20.69 0.71
C VAL A 131 -27.06 21.42 2.05
N GLU A 132 -26.00 21.18 2.83
CA GLU A 132 -25.68 21.92 4.05
C GLU A 132 -24.34 22.61 3.91
N GLU A 133 -24.21 23.85 4.38
CA GLU A 133 -22.93 24.56 4.41
C GLU A 133 -22.35 24.59 5.82
N ILE A 134 -21.06 24.31 5.93
CA ILE A 134 -20.32 24.25 7.19
C ILE A 134 -19.23 25.32 7.17
N GLU A 135 -19.25 26.19 8.16
CA GLU A 135 -18.19 27.18 8.38
C GLU A 135 -17.04 26.62 9.21
N THR A 136 -15.81 26.92 8.81
CA THR A 136 -14.60 26.45 9.47
C THR A 136 -13.45 27.44 9.30
N LYS A 137 -12.45 27.40 10.18
CA LYS A 137 -11.22 28.18 10.01
C LYS A 137 -10.25 27.51 9.02
N ASN A 138 -10.19 26.19 9.03
CA ASN A 138 -9.28 25.39 8.21
C ASN A 138 -10.02 24.24 7.53
N ILE A 139 -9.61 23.89 6.31
CA ILE A 139 -10.12 22.77 5.54
C ILE A 139 -8.94 21.83 5.25
N VAL A 140 -9.11 20.53 5.47
CA VAL A 140 -8.14 19.51 5.10
C VAL A 140 -8.77 18.59 4.05
N ILE A 141 -8.19 18.57 2.85
CA ILE A 141 -8.59 17.70 1.74
C ILE A 141 -7.88 16.36 1.95
N ALA A 142 -8.62 15.31 2.30
CA ALA A 142 -8.13 13.95 2.58
C ALA A 142 -8.92 12.91 1.77
N THR A 143 -9.30 13.26 0.54
CA THR A 143 -10.20 12.47 -0.32
C THR A 143 -9.54 11.24 -0.94
N GLY A 144 -8.23 11.13 -0.81
CA GLY A 144 -7.49 9.95 -1.21
C GLY A 144 -7.39 9.76 -2.73
N SER A 145 -7.54 8.52 -3.16
CA SER A 145 -7.38 8.09 -4.54
C SER A 145 -8.46 7.11 -4.98
N ASP A 146 -8.56 6.93 -6.28
CA ASP A 146 -9.43 5.97 -6.94
C ASP A 146 -8.62 5.07 -7.88
N VAL A 147 -9.21 3.95 -8.32
CA VAL A 147 -8.59 3.01 -9.25
C VAL A 147 -8.28 3.73 -10.57
N ALA A 148 -7.06 3.57 -11.06
CA ALA A 148 -6.71 3.99 -12.42
C ALA A 148 -7.11 2.89 -13.40
N GLY A 149 -7.95 3.23 -14.37
CA GLY A 149 -8.35 2.33 -15.45
C GLY A 149 -7.36 2.30 -16.60
N ILE A 150 -7.61 1.42 -17.55
CA ILE A 150 -6.94 1.39 -18.86
C ILE A 150 -7.89 2.05 -19.86
N PRO A 151 -7.43 2.97 -20.71
CA PRO A 151 -8.28 3.55 -21.75
C PRO A 151 -8.92 2.47 -22.62
N GLY A 152 -10.25 2.50 -22.75
CA GLY A 152 -11.01 1.51 -23.54
C GLY A 152 -11.27 0.17 -22.84
N VAL A 153 -10.88 0.03 -21.58
CA VAL A 153 -11.21 -1.13 -20.74
C VAL A 153 -12.06 -0.69 -19.56
N GLU A 154 -13.29 -1.15 -19.52
CA GLU A 154 -14.22 -0.87 -18.43
C GLU A 154 -14.26 -2.05 -17.45
N VAL A 155 -14.26 -1.74 -16.15
CA VAL A 155 -14.55 -2.72 -15.09
C VAL A 155 -16.05 -3.04 -15.15
N ASP A 156 -16.41 -4.29 -14.94
CA ASP A 156 -17.82 -4.70 -14.89
C ASP A 156 -18.56 -3.94 -13.80
N PHE A 157 -19.80 -3.54 -14.08
CA PHE A 157 -20.65 -2.88 -13.08
C PHE A 157 -20.83 -3.73 -11.80
N ASP A 158 -20.94 -5.05 -11.95
CA ASP A 158 -21.07 -5.99 -10.85
C ASP A 158 -19.74 -6.58 -10.36
N GLU A 159 -18.61 -6.14 -10.94
CA GLU A 159 -17.27 -6.56 -10.58
C GLU A 159 -17.08 -8.08 -10.45
N LYS A 160 -17.55 -8.88 -11.41
CA LYS A 160 -17.48 -10.36 -11.35
C LYS A 160 -16.47 -10.98 -12.30
N VAL A 161 -16.27 -10.38 -13.48
CA VAL A 161 -15.38 -10.92 -14.52
C VAL A 161 -14.24 -9.96 -14.79
N ILE A 162 -14.53 -8.72 -15.14
CA ILE A 162 -13.52 -7.66 -15.26
C ILE A 162 -13.62 -6.82 -14.00
N VAL A 163 -12.68 -7.00 -13.09
CA VAL A 163 -12.75 -6.48 -11.73
C VAL A 163 -11.65 -5.48 -11.46
N SER A 164 -11.93 -4.53 -10.58
CA SER A 164 -10.93 -3.74 -9.88
C SER A 164 -10.40 -4.51 -8.64
N SER A 165 -9.54 -3.87 -7.85
CA SER A 165 -9.13 -4.43 -6.55
C SER A 165 -10.33 -4.66 -5.62
N THR A 166 -11.40 -3.87 -5.74
CA THR A 166 -12.61 -4.01 -4.94
C THR A 166 -13.32 -5.32 -5.23
N GLY A 167 -13.57 -5.62 -6.52
CA GLY A 167 -14.20 -6.87 -6.92
C GLY A 167 -13.31 -8.09 -6.65
N ALA A 168 -11.99 -7.95 -6.86
CA ALA A 168 -11.06 -9.04 -6.57
C ALA A 168 -11.01 -9.43 -5.08
N LEU A 169 -11.37 -8.53 -4.17
CA LEU A 169 -11.54 -8.82 -2.73
C LEU A 169 -12.87 -9.53 -2.40
N SER A 170 -13.77 -9.71 -3.38
CA SER A 170 -15.14 -10.14 -3.15
C SER A 170 -15.62 -11.17 -4.18
N LEU A 171 -14.73 -11.84 -4.92
CA LEU A 171 -15.11 -12.91 -5.84
C LEU A 171 -15.81 -14.04 -5.08
N ASP A 172 -16.91 -14.51 -5.62
CA ASP A 172 -17.78 -15.54 -5.02
C ASP A 172 -17.26 -16.98 -5.21
N LYS A 173 -16.27 -17.14 -6.07
CA LYS A 173 -15.60 -18.42 -6.36
C LYS A 173 -14.14 -18.19 -6.71
N VAL A 174 -13.31 -19.22 -6.51
CA VAL A 174 -11.92 -19.24 -7.00
C VAL A 174 -11.97 -19.33 -8.52
N PRO A 175 -11.39 -18.35 -9.27
CA PRO A 175 -11.31 -18.45 -10.71
C PRO A 175 -10.37 -19.60 -11.12
N GLY A 176 -10.68 -20.32 -12.19
CA GLY A 176 -9.73 -21.31 -12.75
C GLY A 176 -8.48 -20.63 -13.32
N HIS A 177 -8.67 -19.48 -13.99
CA HIS A 177 -7.59 -18.64 -14.49
C HIS A 177 -7.89 -17.16 -14.17
N LEU A 178 -7.01 -16.53 -13.38
CA LEU A 178 -7.01 -15.09 -13.11
C LEU A 178 -5.90 -14.42 -13.94
N VAL A 179 -6.27 -13.47 -14.79
CA VAL A 179 -5.29 -12.59 -15.42
C VAL A 179 -5.22 -11.28 -14.63
N VAL A 180 -4.03 -10.92 -14.21
CA VAL A 180 -3.75 -9.68 -13.48
C VAL A 180 -3.08 -8.69 -14.43
N VAL A 181 -3.70 -7.56 -14.67
CA VAL A 181 -3.15 -6.48 -15.47
C VAL A 181 -2.49 -5.46 -14.55
N GLY A 182 -1.17 -5.46 -14.53
CA GLY A 182 -0.32 -4.68 -13.65
C GLY A 182 0.43 -5.52 -12.61
N GLY A 183 1.76 -5.51 -12.68
CA GLY A 183 2.69 -6.21 -11.79
C GLY A 183 3.11 -5.39 -10.57
N GLY A 184 2.26 -4.45 -10.12
CA GLY A 184 2.45 -3.67 -8.90
C GLY A 184 1.96 -4.41 -7.64
N VAL A 185 2.08 -3.74 -6.48
CA VAL A 185 1.76 -4.30 -5.15
C VAL A 185 0.37 -4.94 -5.11
N ILE A 186 -0.67 -4.20 -5.52
CA ILE A 186 -2.07 -4.65 -5.45
C ILE A 186 -2.29 -5.91 -6.30
N GLY A 187 -1.77 -5.90 -7.54
CA GLY A 187 -1.91 -7.03 -8.46
C GLY A 187 -1.24 -8.29 -7.94
N LEU A 188 -0.04 -8.16 -7.38
CA LEU A 188 0.73 -9.30 -6.86
C LEU A 188 0.16 -9.83 -5.54
N GLU A 189 -0.30 -8.96 -4.65
CA GLU A 189 -0.97 -9.36 -3.40
C GLU A 189 -2.26 -10.13 -3.67
N LEU A 190 -3.17 -9.55 -4.46
CA LEU A 190 -4.45 -10.22 -4.77
C LEU A 190 -4.26 -11.43 -5.66
N GLY A 191 -3.30 -11.39 -6.60
CA GLY A 191 -2.89 -12.56 -7.36
C GLY A 191 -2.42 -13.70 -6.46
N SER A 192 -1.63 -13.39 -5.40
CA SER A 192 -1.15 -14.38 -4.42
C SER A 192 -2.28 -15.01 -3.62
N VAL A 193 -3.29 -14.23 -3.21
CA VAL A 193 -4.47 -14.77 -2.53
C VAL A 193 -5.12 -15.86 -3.39
N TRP A 194 -5.45 -15.54 -4.64
CA TRP A 194 -6.18 -16.47 -5.51
C TRP A 194 -5.32 -17.63 -5.98
N ALA A 195 -4.00 -17.42 -6.21
CA ALA A 195 -3.06 -18.50 -6.53
C ALA A 195 -3.00 -19.56 -5.43
N ARG A 196 -2.88 -19.14 -4.15
CA ARG A 196 -2.87 -20.03 -2.98
C ARG A 196 -4.16 -20.82 -2.82
N LEU A 197 -5.29 -20.27 -3.29
CA LEU A 197 -6.59 -20.92 -3.28
C LEU A 197 -6.84 -21.83 -4.50
N GLY A 198 -5.89 -21.91 -5.45
CA GLY A 198 -5.91 -22.83 -6.58
C GLY A 198 -6.13 -22.20 -7.96
N ALA A 199 -6.16 -20.86 -8.08
CA ALA A 199 -6.24 -20.20 -9.37
C ALA A 199 -4.90 -20.29 -10.11
N LYS A 200 -4.92 -20.54 -11.43
CA LYS A 200 -3.80 -20.17 -12.30
C LYS A 200 -3.73 -18.64 -12.36
N VAL A 201 -2.53 -18.05 -12.21
CA VAL A 201 -2.36 -16.59 -12.26
C VAL A 201 -1.37 -16.22 -13.36
N THR A 202 -1.79 -15.34 -14.27
CA THR A 202 -0.93 -14.74 -15.29
C THR A 202 -0.92 -13.23 -15.09
N VAL A 203 0.27 -12.65 -14.88
CA VAL A 203 0.47 -11.21 -14.73
C VAL A 203 0.92 -10.63 -16.07
N VAL A 204 0.21 -9.63 -16.58
CA VAL A 204 0.59 -8.84 -17.76
C VAL A 204 1.03 -7.47 -17.28
N GLU A 205 2.31 -7.14 -17.50
CA GLU A 205 2.93 -5.90 -17.01
C GLU A 205 3.58 -5.13 -18.15
N PHE A 206 3.32 -3.81 -18.17
CA PHE A 206 3.85 -2.90 -19.18
C PHE A 206 5.37 -2.73 -19.09
N LEU A 207 5.90 -2.69 -17.87
CA LEU A 207 7.34 -2.63 -17.64
C LEU A 207 7.99 -4.01 -17.87
N ASP A 208 9.30 -4.01 -18.04
CA ASP A 208 10.10 -5.25 -18.15
C ASP A 208 10.45 -5.87 -16.78
N THR A 209 9.88 -5.34 -15.71
CA THR A 209 10.04 -5.79 -14.32
C THR A 209 8.73 -5.65 -13.54
N ILE A 210 8.50 -6.48 -12.54
CA ILE A 210 7.45 -6.28 -11.53
C ILE A 210 7.93 -5.29 -10.47
N LEU A 211 6.99 -4.74 -9.68
CA LEU A 211 7.26 -3.79 -8.59
C LEU A 211 8.14 -2.62 -9.05
N GLY A 212 7.81 -1.98 -10.18
CA GLY A 212 8.54 -0.84 -10.70
C GLY A 212 8.75 0.24 -9.62
N GLY A 213 10.00 0.68 -9.46
CA GLY A 213 10.40 1.65 -8.43
C GLY A 213 10.97 1.03 -7.14
N MET A 214 10.92 -0.28 -6.96
CA MET A 214 11.68 -0.99 -5.94
C MET A 214 13.10 -1.34 -6.44
N ASP A 215 14.01 -1.68 -5.51
CA ASP A 215 15.36 -2.14 -5.85
C ASP A 215 15.30 -3.31 -6.84
N GLY A 216 16.09 -3.25 -7.92
CA GLY A 216 16.02 -4.19 -9.02
C GLY A 216 16.41 -5.62 -8.64
N GLU A 217 17.27 -5.79 -7.63
CA GLU A 217 17.62 -7.12 -7.13
C GLU A 217 16.46 -7.74 -6.36
N VAL A 218 15.73 -6.92 -5.58
CA VAL A 218 14.51 -7.31 -4.87
C VAL A 218 13.44 -7.75 -5.86
N SER A 219 13.13 -6.93 -6.85
CA SER A 219 12.10 -7.22 -7.87
C SER A 219 12.41 -8.51 -8.63
N LYS A 220 13.67 -8.71 -9.03
CA LYS A 220 14.12 -9.91 -9.74
C LYS A 220 14.02 -11.18 -8.87
N GLN A 221 14.45 -11.10 -7.61
CA GLN A 221 14.34 -12.23 -6.69
C GLN A 221 12.89 -12.59 -6.43
N PHE A 222 12.05 -11.58 -6.22
CA PHE A 222 10.63 -11.79 -5.94
C PHE A 222 9.89 -12.38 -7.13
N GLN A 223 10.13 -11.91 -8.36
CA GLN A 223 9.60 -12.52 -9.57
C GLN A 223 9.95 -14.01 -9.67
N ARG A 224 11.21 -14.36 -9.37
CA ARG A 224 11.66 -15.75 -9.33
C ARG A 224 10.90 -16.60 -8.31
N LEU A 225 10.65 -16.04 -7.13
CA LEU A 225 9.91 -16.73 -6.06
C LEU A 225 8.45 -16.93 -6.43
N LEU A 226 7.78 -15.91 -6.96
CA LEU A 226 6.40 -16.04 -7.44
C LEU A 226 6.30 -17.04 -8.63
N SER A 227 7.27 -17.05 -9.52
CA SER A 227 7.29 -18.06 -10.61
C SER A 227 7.39 -19.48 -10.08
N LYS A 228 8.15 -19.72 -9.01
CA LYS A 228 8.19 -21.02 -8.31
C LYS A 228 6.84 -21.37 -7.66
N GLN A 229 6.05 -20.37 -7.29
CA GLN A 229 4.69 -20.53 -6.75
C GLN A 229 3.62 -20.66 -7.85
N GLY A 230 4.02 -20.75 -9.12
CA GLY A 230 3.13 -20.99 -10.25
C GLY A 230 2.63 -19.75 -10.98
N PHE A 231 3.15 -18.56 -10.67
CA PHE A 231 2.82 -17.36 -11.46
C PHE A 231 3.47 -17.39 -12.84
N GLU A 232 2.71 -17.03 -13.85
CA GLU A 232 3.19 -16.71 -15.19
C GLU A 232 3.30 -15.20 -15.37
N PHE A 233 4.36 -14.73 -16.04
CA PHE A 233 4.59 -13.31 -16.31
C PHE A 233 4.67 -13.03 -17.80
N ARG A 234 4.00 -11.97 -18.25
CA ARG A 234 4.12 -11.32 -19.55
C ARG A 234 4.60 -9.90 -19.31
N LEU A 235 5.93 -9.73 -19.22
CA LEU A 235 6.57 -8.43 -18.95
C LEU A 235 6.87 -7.71 -20.26
N GLY A 236 6.97 -6.36 -20.23
CA GLY A 236 7.11 -5.54 -21.41
C GLY A 236 5.91 -5.69 -22.35
N ALA A 237 4.72 -5.90 -21.80
CA ALA A 237 3.50 -6.21 -22.53
C ALA A 237 2.40 -5.18 -22.21
N LYS A 238 1.90 -4.51 -23.24
CA LYS A 238 0.84 -3.51 -23.16
C LYS A 238 -0.51 -4.15 -23.42
N VAL A 239 -1.40 -4.14 -22.46
CA VAL A 239 -2.80 -4.54 -22.66
C VAL A 239 -3.48 -3.49 -23.54
N THR A 240 -4.07 -3.94 -24.63
CA THR A 240 -4.76 -3.11 -25.62
C THR A 240 -6.27 -3.29 -25.60
N GLY A 241 -6.76 -4.35 -24.94
CA GLY A 241 -8.19 -4.57 -24.78
C GLY A 241 -8.51 -5.72 -23.82
N VAL A 242 -9.66 -5.62 -23.19
CA VAL A 242 -10.26 -6.73 -22.43
C VAL A 242 -11.73 -6.82 -22.87
N ALA A 243 -12.09 -7.95 -23.44
CA ALA A 243 -13.44 -8.19 -23.95
C ALA A 243 -14.13 -9.28 -23.15
N LYS A 244 -15.33 -9.01 -22.64
CA LYS A 244 -16.15 -9.99 -21.95
C LYS A 244 -16.62 -11.08 -22.93
N ALA A 245 -16.47 -12.33 -22.56
CA ALA A 245 -16.87 -13.50 -23.33
C ALA A 245 -18.10 -14.17 -22.70
N LYS A 246 -18.66 -15.21 -23.33
CA LYS A 246 -19.78 -15.99 -22.75
C LYS A 246 -19.43 -16.60 -21.39
N LYS A 247 -18.15 -16.96 -21.20
CA LYS A 247 -17.58 -17.42 -19.94
C LYS A 247 -16.26 -16.69 -19.76
N GLY A 248 -16.15 -15.81 -18.74
CA GLY A 248 -14.93 -15.06 -18.49
C GLY A 248 -14.68 -13.89 -19.45
N ALA A 249 -13.43 -13.63 -19.77
CA ALA A 249 -13.00 -12.56 -20.66
C ALA A 249 -11.74 -12.95 -21.47
N THR A 250 -11.53 -12.26 -22.58
CA THR A 250 -10.31 -12.35 -23.39
C THR A 250 -9.50 -11.09 -23.20
N VAL A 251 -8.25 -11.23 -22.74
CA VAL A 251 -7.28 -10.14 -22.62
C VAL A 251 -6.40 -10.12 -23.86
N THR A 252 -6.34 -8.98 -24.55
CA THR A 252 -5.46 -8.75 -25.70
C THR A 252 -4.31 -7.84 -25.28
N PHE A 253 -3.10 -8.22 -25.60
CA PHE A 253 -1.90 -7.42 -25.31
C PHE A 253 -0.86 -7.54 -26.44
N GLU A 254 0.05 -6.59 -26.49
CA GLU A 254 1.14 -6.55 -27.47
C GLU A 254 2.48 -6.24 -26.79
N PRO A 255 3.61 -6.73 -27.30
CA PRO A 255 4.91 -6.35 -26.79
C PRO A 255 5.14 -4.84 -26.94
N VAL A 256 5.59 -4.16 -25.87
CA VAL A 256 5.91 -2.70 -25.88
C VAL A 256 6.95 -2.36 -26.95
N LYS A 257 7.87 -3.27 -27.24
CA LYS A 257 8.92 -3.11 -28.26
C LYS A 257 8.46 -3.44 -29.69
N GLY A 258 7.16 -3.64 -29.88
CA GLY A 258 6.56 -4.06 -31.13
C GLY A 258 6.55 -5.57 -31.32
N GLY A 259 5.53 -6.08 -32.00
CA GLY A 259 5.29 -7.50 -32.27
C GLY A 259 3.82 -7.78 -32.54
N ALA A 260 3.49 -9.05 -32.78
CA ALA A 260 2.10 -9.44 -32.95
C ALA A 260 1.33 -9.38 -31.62
N ALA A 261 0.08 -8.99 -31.69
CA ALA A 261 -0.80 -9.06 -30.53
C ALA A 261 -1.07 -10.52 -30.15
N GLU A 262 -1.11 -10.76 -28.85
CA GLU A 262 -1.43 -12.06 -28.24
C GLU A 262 -2.73 -11.95 -27.45
N THR A 263 -3.38 -13.07 -27.19
CA THR A 263 -4.58 -13.14 -26.38
C THR A 263 -4.47 -14.21 -25.29
N ILE A 264 -5.11 -13.93 -24.15
CA ILE A 264 -5.26 -14.87 -23.01
C ILE A 264 -6.73 -14.93 -22.62
N GLU A 265 -7.28 -16.14 -22.55
CA GLU A 265 -8.59 -16.41 -21.98
C GLU A 265 -8.49 -16.50 -20.45
N ALA A 266 -9.42 -15.89 -19.75
CA ALA A 266 -9.47 -15.82 -18.30
C ALA A 266 -10.89 -15.99 -17.75
N ASP A 267 -11.04 -16.60 -16.57
CA ASP A 267 -12.32 -16.63 -15.85
C ASP A 267 -12.60 -15.28 -15.16
N ALA A 268 -11.53 -14.60 -14.73
CA ALA A 268 -11.56 -13.25 -14.19
C ALA A 268 -10.33 -12.46 -14.61
N VAL A 269 -10.48 -11.14 -14.75
CA VAL A 269 -9.40 -10.20 -15.08
C VAL A 269 -9.37 -9.10 -14.03
N LEU A 270 -8.25 -9.00 -13.30
CA LEU A 270 -8.01 -7.93 -12.33
C LEU A 270 -7.28 -6.76 -12.99
N ILE A 271 -7.89 -5.59 -13.01
CA ILE A 271 -7.27 -4.33 -13.45
C ILE A 271 -6.58 -3.68 -12.24
N ALA A 272 -5.25 -3.76 -12.20
CA ALA A 272 -4.41 -3.28 -11.09
C ALA A 272 -3.27 -2.36 -11.59
N THR A 273 -3.59 -1.46 -12.52
CA THR A 273 -2.63 -0.59 -13.23
C THR A 273 -2.23 0.66 -12.45
N GLY A 274 -2.72 0.82 -11.23
CA GLY A 274 -2.38 1.91 -10.33
C GLY A 274 -3.60 2.64 -9.77
N ARG A 275 -3.35 3.80 -9.20
CA ARG A 275 -4.37 4.66 -8.58
C ARG A 275 -4.19 6.10 -9.06
N ARG A 276 -5.26 6.88 -9.08
CA ARG A 276 -5.26 8.31 -9.40
C ARG A 276 -5.81 9.12 -8.22
N ALA A 277 -5.33 10.34 -8.03
CA ALA A 277 -5.84 11.25 -7.02
C ALA A 277 -7.35 11.48 -7.20
N TYR A 278 -8.10 11.49 -6.10
CA TYR A 278 -9.53 11.80 -6.09
C TYR A 278 -9.73 13.27 -5.78
N SER A 279 -9.58 14.11 -6.81
CA SER A 279 -9.73 15.57 -6.74
C SER A 279 -10.92 16.09 -7.53
N ASP A 280 -11.62 15.24 -8.26
CA ASP A 280 -12.78 15.59 -9.07
C ASP A 280 -13.94 16.09 -8.19
N ALA A 281 -14.69 17.07 -8.69
CA ALA A 281 -15.89 17.63 -8.07
C ALA A 281 -15.71 18.27 -6.66
N LEU A 282 -14.48 18.50 -6.22
CA LEU A 282 -14.18 19.11 -4.91
C LEU A 282 -14.27 20.65 -4.89
N GLY A 283 -14.54 21.30 -6.02
CA GLY A 283 -14.60 22.76 -6.10
C GLY A 283 -13.22 23.44 -6.13
N LEU A 284 -12.16 22.70 -6.46
CA LEU A 284 -10.79 23.20 -6.38
C LEU A 284 -10.54 24.34 -7.40
N LYS A 285 -11.06 24.18 -8.63
CA LYS A 285 -10.91 25.19 -9.68
C LYS A 285 -11.62 26.49 -9.30
N GLU A 286 -12.83 26.40 -8.76
CA GLU A 286 -13.66 27.55 -8.39
C GLU A 286 -13.06 28.30 -7.19
N THR A 287 -12.35 27.60 -6.33
CA THR A 287 -11.69 28.18 -5.13
C THR A 287 -10.25 28.58 -5.38
N GLY A 288 -9.72 28.32 -6.58
CA GLY A 288 -8.35 28.68 -6.96
C GLY A 288 -7.28 27.77 -6.35
N VAL A 289 -7.64 26.59 -5.86
CA VAL A 289 -6.67 25.60 -5.36
C VAL A 289 -5.96 24.94 -6.54
N ASP A 290 -4.64 25.02 -6.56
CA ASP A 290 -3.81 24.48 -7.62
C ASP A 290 -3.76 22.94 -7.61
N VAL A 291 -3.88 22.36 -8.80
CA VAL A 291 -3.63 20.94 -9.05
C VAL A 291 -2.53 20.78 -10.10
N ASP A 292 -1.86 19.63 -10.11
CA ASP A 292 -0.89 19.30 -11.14
C ASP A 292 -1.54 18.61 -12.36
N GLU A 293 -0.74 18.25 -13.35
CA GLU A 293 -1.18 17.62 -14.62
C GLU A 293 -1.79 16.21 -14.39
N ARG A 294 -1.57 15.62 -13.23
CA ARG A 294 -2.13 14.32 -12.82
C ARG A 294 -3.35 14.47 -11.91
N GLY A 295 -3.86 15.71 -11.75
CA GLY A 295 -4.99 16.01 -10.88
C GLY A 295 -4.67 15.99 -9.38
N ARG A 296 -3.40 15.98 -8.97
CA ARG A 296 -3.01 16.00 -7.56
C ARG A 296 -2.99 17.43 -7.04
N VAL A 297 -3.52 17.62 -5.82
CA VAL A 297 -3.48 18.93 -5.16
C VAL A 297 -2.02 19.29 -4.86
N LYS A 298 -1.61 20.50 -5.26
CA LYS A 298 -0.27 21.01 -4.96
C LYS A 298 -0.21 21.53 -3.52
N THR A 299 0.85 21.13 -2.81
CA THR A 299 1.13 21.59 -1.44
C THR A 299 2.58 22.01 -1.29
N ASP A 300 2.83 22.88 -0.31
CA ASP A 300 4.18 23.18 0.17
C ASP A 300 4.72 22.10 1.13
N GLY A 301 5.93 22.30 1.68
CA GLY A 301 6.54 21.38 2.66
C GLY A 301 5.82 21.29 3.99
N HIS A 302 4.78 22.10 4.21
CA HIS A 302 3.90 22.08 5.39
C HIS A 302 2.48 21.63 5.04
N LEU A 303 2.29 20.99 3.88
CA LEU A 303 1.01 20.47 3.40
C LEU A 303 -0.06 21.55 3.16
N ARG A 304 0.34 22.82 3.04
CA ARG A 304 -0.55 23.95 2.72
C ARG A 304 -0.73 24.03 1.22
N THR A 305 -1.95 24.30 0.78
CA THR A 305 -2.20 24.68 -0.61
C THR A 305 -1.83 26.13 -0.84
N ASN A 306 -1.91 26.59 -2.08
CA ASN A 306 -1.76 28.02 -2.43
C ASN A 306 -2.89 28.92 -1.88
N VAL A 307 -3.99 28.34 -1.36
CA VAL A 307 -5.11 29.08 -0.73
C VAL A 307 -4.99 29.00 0.79
N PRO A 308 -4.83 30.14 1.50
CA PRO A 308 -4.69 30.14 2.95
C PRO A 308 -5.85 29.45 3.66
N GLY A 309 -5.54 28.64 4.67
CA GLY A 309 -6.54 27.87 5.44
C GLY A 309 -7.01 26.59 4.76
N ILE A 310 -6.45 26.23 3.59
CA ILE A 310 -6.73 24.96 2.92
C ILE A 310 -5.44 24.11 2.84
N TYR A 311 -5.53 22.89 3.34
CA TYR A 311 -4.47 21.87 3.38
C TYR A 311 -4.90 20.65 2.58
N ALA A 312 -3.95 19.83 2.15
CA ALA A 312 -4.25 18.54 1.52
C ALA A 312 -3.24 17.47 1.96
N ILE A 313 -3.72 16.23 2.15
CA ILE A 313 -2.93 15.10 2.65
C ILE A 313 -3.30 13.78 1.95
N GLY A 314 -2.42 12.81 2.04
CA GLY A 314 -2.63 11.45 1.56
C GLY A 314 -2.50 11.32 0.05
N ASP A 315 -3.26 10.40 -0.54
CA ASP A 315 -3.15 10.05 -1.95
C ASP A 315 -3.59 11.17 -2.91
N VAL A 316 -4.29 12.19 -2.42
CA VAL A 316 -4.74 13.32 -3.24
C VAL A 316 -3.60 14.30 -3.59
N ILE A 317 -2.45 14.20 -2.91
CA ILE A 317 -1.24 14.99 -3.17
C ILE A 317 -0.13 14.14 -3.80
N ALA A 318 1.01 14.76 -4.10
CA ALA A 318 2.19 14.08 -4.62
C ALA A 318 2.83 13.14 -3.56
N GLY A 319 3.57 12.15 -4.04
CA GLY A 319 4.27 11.16 -3.21
C GLY A 319 3.66 9.76 -3.32
N PRO A 320 4.17 8.79 -2.55
CA PRO A 320 3.65 7.43 -2.53
C PRO A 320 2.24 7.38 -1.93
N MET A 321 1.37 6.57 -2.54
CA MET A 321 0.00 6.38 -2.07
C MET A 321 -0.03 5.30 -0.98
N LEU A 322 0.38 5.67 0.24
CA LEU A 322 0.53 4.80 1.39
C LEU A 322 -0.27 5.32 2.59
N ALA A 323 -0.98 4.43 3.28
CA ALA A 323 -1.84 4.77 4.40
C ALA A 323 -1.06 5.44 5.54
N HIS A 324 0.09 4.89 5.95
CA HIS A 324 0.93 5.43 7.03
C HIS A 324 1.56 6.79 6.67
N LYS A 325 1.93 7.03 5.38
CA LYS A 325 2.32 8.38 4.94
C LYS A 325 1.18 9.38 5.16
N ALA A 326 -0.03 9.01 4.78
CA ALA A 326 -1.21 9.86 4.97
C ALA A 326 -1.53 10.09 6.45
N GLU A 327 -1.32 9.10 7.32
CA GLU A 327 -1.50 9.20 8.77
C GLU A 327 -0.51 10.20 9.38
N ASP A 328 0.77 10.10 9.05
CA ASP A 328 1.80 11.03 9.52
C ASP A 328 1.57 12.46 9.00
N GLU A 329 1.15 12.61 7.73
CA GLU A 329 0.72 13.90 7.19
C GLU A 329 -0.49 14.46 7.94
N GLY A 330 -1.44 13.60 8.33
CA GLY A 330 -2.60 13.97 9.12
C GLY A 330 -2.22 14.50 10.51
N VAL A 331 -1.25 13.86 11.16
CA VAL A 331 -0.69 14.34 12.44
C VAL A 331 0.00 15.68 12.24
N ALA A 332 0.87 15.80 11.25
CA ALA A 332 1.64 17.01 10.97
C ALA A 332 0.74 18.22 10.66
N VAL A 333 -0.34 18.03 9.86
CA VAL A 333 -1.30 19.10 9.57
C VAL A 333 -2.07 19.50 10.81
N ALA A 334 -2.53 18.55 11.63
CA ALA A 334 -3.24 18.85 12.87
C ALA A 334 -2.36 19.67 13.84
N GLU A 335 -1.09 19.30 13.97
CA GLU A 335 -0.09 20.04 14.77
C GLU A 335 0.16 21.44 14.21
N THR A 336 0.31 21.58 12.88
CA THR A 336 0.50 22.88 12.22
C THR A 336 -0.71 23.81 12.45
N ILE A 337 -1.94 23.29 12.33
CA ILE A 337 -3.17 24.08 12.60
C ILE A 337 -3.25 24.49 14.07
N ALA A 338 -2.77 23.66 14.98
CA ALA A 338 -2.70 23.95 16.42
C ALA A 338 -1.53 24.88 16.82
N GLY A 339 -0.72 25.35 15.85
CA GLY A 339 0.43 26.24 16.10
C GLY A 339 1.70 25.52 16.55
N GLN A 340 1.79 24.21 16.34
CA GLN A 340 3.00 23.40 16.59
C GLN A 340 3.80 23.17 15.31
N ALA A 341 5.02 22.66 15.44
CA ALA A 341 5.89 22.32 14.31
C ALA A 341 5.61 20.88 13.80
N GLY A 342 4.57 20.72 12.98
CA GLY A 342 4.30 19.44 12.30
C GLY A 342 5.37 19.11 11.27
N HIS A 343 5.82 17.85 11.23
CA HIS A 343 6.88 17.37 10.34
C HIS A 343 6.61 15.96 9.83
N VAL A 344 7.00 15.68 8.58
CA VAL A 344 7.03 14.35 7.97
C VAL A 344 8.37 14.17 7.27
N ASN A 345 9.06 13.09 7.58
CA ASN A 345 10.30 12.73 6.90
C ASN A 345 10.03 11.80 5.71
N TYR A 346 9.92 12.38 4.52
CA TYR A 346 9.61 11.65 3.29
C TYR A 346 10.73 10.71 2.80
N ASP A 347 11.95 10.87 3.28
CA ASP A 347 13.07 9.98 2.94
C ASP A 347 13.04 8.65 3.72
N VAL A 348 12.19 8.54 4.76
CA VAL A 348 12.14 7.39 5.67
C VAL A 348 10.73 6.78 5.75
N ILE A 349 10.01 6.76 4.63
CA ILE A 349 8.70 6.12 4.54
C ILE A 349 8.89 4.69 4.04
N PRO A 350 8.56 3.65 4.83
CA PRO A 350 8.70 2.26 4.40
C PRO A 350 7.62 1.86 3.40
N SER A 351 7.96 0.99 2.48
CA SER A 351 7.03 0.32 1.56
C SER A 351 7.02 -1.17 1.84
N VAL A 352 5.83 -1.78 1.92
CA VAL A 352 5.68 -3.22 2.20
C VAL A 352 4.74 -3.87 1.19
N VAL A 353 5.11 -5.08 0.73
CA VAL A 353 4.27 -5.99 -0.06
C VAL A 353 4.02 -7.23 0.79
N TYR A 354 2.77 -7.49 1.13
CA TYR A 354 2.36 -8.50 2.12
C TYR A 354 2.09 -9.88 1.49
N THR A 355 2.95 -10.28 0.60
CA THR A 355 2.95 -11.63 0.02
C THR A 355 3.72 -12.60 0.91
N THR A 356 3.93 -13.85 0.48
CA THR A 356 4.84 -14.79 1.15
C THR A 356 5.86 -15.29 0.11
N PRO A 357 7.17 -14.93 0.27
CA PRO A 357 7.69 -14.02 1.29
C PRO A 357 7.19 -12.58 1.11
N GLU A 358 7.26 -11.79 2.18
CA GLU A 358 7.02 -10.35 2.15
C GLU A 358 8.20 -9.62 1.50
N ILE A 359 7.93 -8.38 1.05
CA ILE A 359 8.97 -7.44 0.67
C ILE A 359 8.81 -6.18 1.51
N ALA A 360 9.91 -5.65 2.01
CA ALA A 360 9.93 -4.34 2.63
C ALA A 360 11.13 -3.53 2.13
N SER A 361 10.92 -2.24 1.93
CA SER A 361 11.95 -1.30 1.47
C SER A 361 11.80 0.05 2.13
N ILE A 362 12.92 0.69 2.45
CA ILE A 362 12.96 2.05 2.96
C ILE A 362 14.19 2.77 2.41
N GLY A 363 14.08 4.07 2.17
CA GLY A 363 15.17 4.89 1.63
C GLY A 363 15.40 4.69 0.14
N LYS A 364 16.62 4.85 -0.30
CA LYS A 364 17.02 4.87 -1.73
C LYS A 364 17.34 3.46 -2.23
N THR A 365 16.95 3.20 -3.47
CA THR A 365 17.37 1.98 -4.19
C THR A 365 18.79 2.13 -4.72
N GLU A 366 19.41 1.00 -5.05
CA GLU A 366 20.76 1.00 -5.64
C GLU A 366 20.79 1.75 -6.99
N GLU A 367 19.72 1.65 -7.78
CA GLU A 367 19.57 2.35 -9.05
C GLU A 367 19.46 3.88 -8.87
N GLU A 368 18.75 4.33 -7.83
CA GLU A 368 18.64 5.74 -7.50
C GLU A 368 20.00 6.32 -7.07
N LEU A 369 20.75 5.60 -6.22
CA LEU A 369 22.09 6.02 -5.80
C LEU A 369 23.06 6.10 -6.97
N LYS A 370 23.07 5.09 -7.86
CA LYS A 370 23.86 5.10 -9.09
C LYS A 370 23.52 6.27 -9.99
N LYS A 371 22.22 6.53 -10.19
CA LYS A 371 21.75 7.65 -11.01
C LYS A 371 22.11 9.00 -10.41
N ALA A 372 22.10 9.12 -9.08
CA ALA A 372 22.49 10.34 -8.37
C ALA A 372 24.01 10.52 -8.24
N GLY A 373 24.81 9.52 -8.66
CA GLY A 373 26.28 9.56 -8.50
C GLY A 373 26.75 9.51 -7.06
N VAL A 374 25.96 8.92 -6.16
CA VAL A 374 26.31 8.76 -4.75
C VAL A 374 27.19 7.53 -4.58
N ASP A 375 28.36 7.70 -3.97
CA ASP A 375 29.23 6.57 -3.59
C ASP A 375 28.64 5.85 -2.36
N TYR A 376 28.41 4.55 -2.50
CA TYR A 376 27.82 3.73 -1.44
C TYR A 376 28.58 2.40 -1.27
N LYS A 377 28.32 1.74 -0.15
CA LYS A 377 28.65 0.35 0.14
C LYS A 377 27.36 -0.45 0.21
N ALA A 378 27.40 -1.69 -0.26
CA ALA A 378 26.26 -2.60 -0.18
C ALA A 378 26.63 -3.82 0.67
N GLY A 379 25.80 -4.14 1.65
CA GLY A 379 25.89 -5.35 2.46
C GLY A 379 24.65 -6.21 2.23
N LYS A 380 24.84 -7.54 2.24
CA LYS A 380 23.76 -8.49 1.98
C LYS A 380 23.90 -9.74 2.81
N PHE A 381 22.77 -10.27 3.30
CA PHE A 381 22.72 -11.52 4.04
C PHE A 381 21.48 -12.33 3.68
N PRO A 382 21.60 -13.62 3.27
CA PRO A 382 20.47 -14.46 2.89
C PRO A 382 19.83 -15.11 4.12
N PHE A 383 18.52 -15.26 4.12
CA PHE A 383 17.79 -15.97 5.19
C PHE A 383 18.13 -17.46 5.27
N SER A 384 18.63 -18.07 4.19
CA SER A 384 19.12 -19.45 4.22
C SER A 384 20.30 -19.68 5.20
N ALA A 385 21.01 -18.63 5.61
CA ALA A 385 22.05 -18.66 6.63
C ALA A 385 21.56 -18.28 8.04
N ASN A 386 20.28 -17.86 8.17
CA ASN A 386 19.69 -17.47 9.46
C ASN A 386 19.09 -18.67 10.19
N GLY A 387 19.46 -18.87 11.46
CA GLY A 387 19.01 -20.02 12.27
C GLY A 387 17.50 -20.03 12.53
N ARG A 388 16.88 -18.87 12.78
CA ARG A 388 15.43 -18.76 13.00
C ARG A 388 14.66 -19.06 11.73
N ALA A 389 15.10 -18.56 10.59
CA ALA A 389 14.51 -18.81 9.28
C ALA A 389 14.50 -20.32 8.95
N ARG A 390 15.60 -21.02 9.25
CA ARG A 390 15.67 -22.48 9.08
C ARG A 390 14.71 -23.23 9.98
N ALA A 391 14.61 -22.84 11.25
CA ALA A 391 13.69 -23.45 12.21
C ALA A 391 12.21 -23.31 11.80
N MET A 392 11.89 -22.24 11.08
CA MET A 392 10.53 -21.92 10.62
C MET A 392 10.27 -22.35 9.17
N LEU A 393 11.25 -22.91 8.45
CA LEU A 393 11.22 -23.26 7.02
C LEU A 393 10.99 -22.04 6.09
N HIS A 394 11.29 -20.82 6.56
CA HIS A 394 11.17 -19.56 5.80
C HIS A 394 12.55 -19.05 5.39
N THR A 395 13.26 -19.79 4.55
CA THR A 395 14.65 -19.52 4.17
C THR A 395 14.82 -18.72 2.88
N ASP A 396 13.72 -18.41 2.19
CA ASP A 396 13.75 -17.64 0.95
C ASP A 396 14.06 -16.16 1.21
N GLY A 397 14.90 -15.58 0.34
CA GLY A 397 15.17 -14.15 0.31
C GLY A 397 16.42 -13.71 1.05
N PHE A 398 16.51 -12.42 1.30
CA PHE A 398 17.69 -11.75 1.86
C PHE A 398 17.37 -10.39 2.46
N VAL A 399 18.30 -9.86 3.23
CA VAL A 399 18.39 -8.44 3.61
C VAL A 399 19.51 -7.78 2.81
N LYS A 400 19.27 -6.59 2.25
CA LYS A 400 20.26 -5.74 1.57
C LYS A 400 20.26 -4.36 2.20
N ILE A 401 21.45 -3.86 2.55
CA ILE A 401 21.66 -2.53 3.15
C ILE A 401 22.60 -1.74 2.24
N LEU A 402 22.23 -0.50 2.00
CA LEU A 402 23.02 0.48 1.27
C LEU A 402 23.46 1.58 2.25
N ALA A 403 24.75 1.79 2.39
CA ALA A 403 25.32 2.80 3.29
C ALA A 403 26.22 3.76 2.52
N ASP A 404 26.21 5.03 2.89
CA ASP A 404 27.11 6.05 2.33
C ASP A 404 28.57 5.66 2.56
N LYS A 405 29.38 5.76 1.51
CA LYS A 405 30.76 5.30 1.57
C LYS A 405 31.65 6.09 2.53
N ALA A 406 31.38 7.37 2.67
CA ALA A 406 32.20 8.29 3.47
C ALA A 406 31.73 8.38 4.93
N SER A 407 30.42 8.53 5.16
CA SER A 407 29.83 8.75 6.48
C SER A 407 29.32 7.47 7.14
N ASP A 408 29.20 6.38 6.39
CA ASP A 408 28.57 5.11 6.79
C ASP A 408 27.08 5.22 7.13
N ARG A 409 26.45 6.38 6.89
CA ARG A 409 25.00 6.58 7.11
C ARG A 409 24.20 5.61 6.25
N VAL A 410 23.19 4.96 6.82
CA VAL A 410 22.29 4.09 6.07
C VAL A 410 21.44 4.93 5.10
N LEU A 411 21.49 4.59 3.82
CA LEU A 411 20.79 5.26 2.72
C LEU A 411 19.56 4.49 2.25
N GLY A 412 19.55 3.17 2.42
CA GLY A 412 18.43 2.32 2.04
C GLY A 412 18.56 0.91 2.59
N VAL A 413 17.41 0.30 2.89
CA VAL A 413 17.30 -1.10 3.33
C VAL A 413 16.19 -1.78 2.56
N HIS A 414 16.49 -2.98 2.04
CA HIS A 414 15.59 -3.75 1.21
C HIS A 414 15.58 -5.20 1.68
N ILE A 415 14.40 -5.72 1.98
CA ILE A 415 14.21 -7.05 2.56
C ILE A 415 13.25 -7.85 1.68
N VAL A 416 13.62 -9.07 1.35
CA VAL A 416 12.71 -10.10 0.82
C VAL A 416 12.74 -11.23 1.81
N GLY A 417 11.64 -11.52 2.51
CA GLY A 417 11.65 -12.58 3.52
C GLY A 417 10.39 -12.60 4.37
N PHE A 418 10.24 -13.63 5.16
CA PHE A 418 9.16 -13.73 6.15
C PHE A 418 9.30 -12.64 7.21
N GLY A 419 8.22 -11.91 7.49
CA GLY A 419 8.20 -10.83 8.48
C GLY A 419 9.01 -9.59 8.08
N ALA A 420 9.28 -9.38 6.77
CA ALA A 420 10.00 -8.21 6.28
C ALA A 420 9.31 -6.90 6.67
N GLY A 421 7.97 -6.88 6.67
CA GLY A 421 7.17 -5.73 7.08
C GLY A 421 7.38 -5.32 8.54
N GLU A 422 7.70 -6.28 9.42
CA GLU A 422 8.02 -5.99 10.82
C GLU A 422 9.51 -5.59 10.98
N MET A 423 10.42 -6.32 10.34
CA MET A 423 11.87 -6.05 10.44
C MET A 423 12.30 -4.70 9.88
N ILE A 424 11.60 -4.15 8.88
CA ILE A 424 11.97 -2.87 8.26
C ILE A 424 11.94 -1.70 9.25
N HIS A 425 11.19 -1.80 10.35
CA HIS A 425 11.00 -0.70 11.29
C HIS A 425 12.25 -0.42 12.14
N GLU A 426 13.12 -1.40 12.40
CA GLU A 426 14.41 -1.10 13.04
C GLU A 426 15.30 -0.25 12.14
N ALA A 427 15.27 -0.50 10.83
CA ALA A 427 15.93 0.33 9.83
C ALA A 427 15.29 1.74 9.74
N ALA A 428 13.95 1.82 9.80
CA ALA A 428 13.25 3.09 9.80
C ALA A 428 13.68 3.98 10.98
N VAL A 429 13.68 3.42 12.19
CA VAL A 429 14.13 4.15 13.39
C VAL A 429 15.60 4.59 13.25
N LEU A 430 16.48 3.69 12.80
CA LEU A 430 17.89 4.02 12.60
C LEU A 430 18.07 5.18 11.59
N MET A 431 17.37 5.10 10.45
CA MET A 431 17.46 6.10 9.39
C MET A 431 16.86 7.45 9.80
N GLU A 432 15.76 7.45 10.57
CA GLU A 432 15.14 8.67 11.10
C GLU A 432 16.14 9.48 11.96
N PHE A 433 16.94 8.79 12.76
CA PHE A 433 17.97 9.41 13.59
C PHE A 433 19.33 9.52 12.89
N GLY A 434 19.45 9.19 11.61
CA GLY A 434 20.66 9.33 10.82
C GLY A 434 21.79 8.38 11.20
N GLY A 435 21.43 7.19 11.71
CA GLY A 435 22.40 6.18 12.18
C GLY A 435 23.20 5.54 11.05
N SER A 436 24.34 4.94 11.43
CA SER A 436 25.26 4.27 10.54
C SER A 436 25.00 2.77 10.43
N SER A 437 25.55 2.13 9.37
CA SER A 437 25.51 0.68 9.27
C SER A 437 26.32 0.01 10.39
N GLU A 438 27.37 0.63 10.87
CA GLU A 438 28.16 0.15 12.02
C GLU A 438 27.34 0.18 13.31
N ASP A 439 26.51 1.22 13.56
CA ASP A 439 25.61 1.27 14.72
C ASP A 439 24.66 0.07 14.73
N LEU A 440 24.06 -0.24 13.59
CA LEU A 440 23.16 -1.37 13.44
C LEU A 440 23.88 -2.71 13.65
N ALA A 441 25.05 -2.88 13.04
CA ALA A 441 25.86 -4.09 13.18
C ALA A 441 26.36 -4.34 14.61
N ARG A 442 26.62 -3.28 15.38
CA ARG A 442 27.09 -3.36 16.78
C ARG A 442 25.97 -3.46 17.80
N THR A 443 24.74 -3.12 17.40
CA THR A 443 23.57 -3.29 18.27
C THR A 443 23.34 -4.78 18.56
N CYS A 444 23.11 -5.12 19.85
CA CYS A 444 22.81 -6.48 20.25
C CYS A 444 21.42 -6.89 19.76
N HIS A 445 21.35 -7.94 18.95
CA HIS A 445 20.08 -8.53 18.50
C HIS A 445 19.79 -9.80 19.31
N ALA A 446 18.52 -10.01 19.60
CA ALA A 446 18.10 -11.22 20.30
C ALA A 446 18.31 -12.47 19.43
N HIS A 447 18.77 -13.57 20.05
CA HIS A 447 19.00 -14.86 19.39
C HIS A 447 18.01 -15.93 19.91
N PRO A 448 17.37 -16.71 19.01
CA PRO A 448 17.39 -16.60 17.55
C PRO A 448 16.24 -15.71 17.04
N THR A 449 16.51 -14.82 16.10
CA THR A 449 15.52 -13.96 15.46
C THR A 449 15.78 -13.80 13.95
N MET A 450 14.76 -13.35 13.21
CA MET A 450 14.91 -12.97 11.82
C MET A 450 15.75 -11.69 11.68
N SER A 451 15.65 -10.76 12.63
CA SER A 451 16.39 -9.48 12.68
C SER A 451 17.92 -9.65 12.73
N GLU A 452 18.45 -10.81 13.16
CA GLU A 452 19.89 -11.09 13.04
C GLU A 452 20.38 -11.03 11.58
N ALA A 453 19.49 -11.28 10.60
CA ALA A 453 19.83 -11.10 9.19
C ALA A 453 20.05 -9.62 8.82
N VAL A 454 19.34 -8.70 9.46
CA VAL A 454 19.55 -7.24 9.30
C VAL A 454 20.90 -6.84 9.86
N LYS A 455 21.24 -7.31 11.06
CA LYS A 455 22.57 -7.12 11.66
C LYS A 455 23.72 -7.63 10.78
N GLU A 456 23.59 -8.84 10.25
CA GLU A 456 24.61 -9.46 9.39
C GLU A 456 24.75 -8.71 8.05
N ALA A 457 23.64 -8.24 7.46
CA ALA A 457 23.69 -7.40 6.27
C ALA A 457 24.33 -6.04 6.54
N ALA A 458 24.09 -5.44 7.71
CA ALA A 458 24.76 -4.22 8.13
C ALA A 458 26.27 -4.44 8.29
N LEU A 459 26.68 -5.52 8.94
CA LEU A 459 28.09 -5.89 9.08
C LEU A 459 28.76 -6.09 7.71
N ALA A 460 28.03 -6.64 6.73
CA ALA A 460 28.53 -6.87 5.38
C ALA A 460 28.84 -5.59 4.59
N THR A 461 28.41 -4.41 5.03
CA THR A 461 28.74 -3.13 4.37
C THR A 461 30.19 -2.70 4.58
N PHE A 462 30.83 -3.08 5.67
CA PHE A 462 32.19 -2.65 6.04
C PHE A 462 33.11 -3.81 6.47
N PHE A 463 32.57 -5.00 6.66
CA PHE A 463 33.32 -6.20 7.03
C PHE A 463 32.74 -7.42 6.33
N LYS A 464 33.00 -8.62 6.84
CA LYS A 464 32.38 -9.87 6.37
C LYS A 464 31.28 -10.30 7.32
N PRO A 465 30.15 -10.81 6.83
CA PRO A 465 29.18 -11.47 7.67
C PRO A 465 29.84 -12.64 8.44
N ILE A 466 29.38 -12.89 9.66
CA ILE A 466 29.99 -13.93 10.52
C ILE A 466 29.46 -15.33 10.14
N HIS A 467 28.19 -15.40 9.76
CA HIS A 467 27.50 -16.68 9.57
C HIS A 467 27.36 -17.12 8.10
N ILE A 468 28.16 -16.55 7.21
CA ILE A 468 28.31 -16.98 5.80
C ILE A 468 29.78 -17.27 5.52
#